data_e4d3c25676b3000d80bee83c17019d6c
#
_entry.id   e4d3c25676b3000d80bee83c17019d6c
#
_cell.length_a   1.000
_cell.length_b   1.000
_cell.length_c   1.000
_cell.angle_alpha   90.00
_cell.angle_beta   90.00
_cell.angle_gamma   90.00
#
_symmetry.space_group_name_H-M   'P 1'
#
loop_
_entity.id
_entity.type
_entity.pdbx_description
1 polymer ?
#
loop_
_entity_poly.entity_id
_entity_poly.type
_entity_poly.pdbx_seq_one_letter_code
_entity_poly.pdbx_strand_id
1 'polypeptide(L)'
;MQFSLLQQIRTSEVVALFKDVFSASEGDAEGQLIADFVSKLIATTDPLDLICCVAEKNDTIVGCIFFSRFTVPNEQSAFILSPVAVSTDEQGQGIGQQLIQYGLAHLKAIHIDLVFTYGDPNYYSKTGFYQINEDIV
;
A
#
# COMPACT_ATOMS: atom_id res chain seq x y z
N MET A 1 -0.13 18.89 1.26
CA MET A 1 -0.04 17.41 1.16
C MET A 1 1.27 17.04 0.52
N GLN A 2 2.03 16.20 1.17
CA GLN A 2 3.35 15.79 0.69
C GLN A 2 3.40 14.29 0.56
N PHE A 3 3.83 13.80 -0.60
CA PHE A 3 3.98 12.37 -0.88
C PHE A 3 5.46 12.01 -0.84
N SER A 4 5.80 10.91 -0.22
CA SER A 4 7.19 10.45 -0.14
C SER A 4 7.29 8.94 0.06
N LEU A 5 8.49 8.41 -0.21
CA LEU A 5 8.87 7.05 0.16
C LEU A 5 9.57 7.14 1.52
N LEU A 6 9.18 6.28 2.45
CA LEU A 6 9.86 6.18 3.74
C LEU A 6 10.98 5.15 3.64
N GLN A 7 12.22 5.60 3.68
CA GLN A 7 13.38 4.69 3.75
C GLN A 7 13.47 4.06 5.15
N GLN A 8 13.09 4.82 6.16
CA GLN A 8 12.98 4.32 7.52
C GLN A 8 11.52 4.46 7.95
N ILE A 9 10.84 3.33 8.14
CA ILE A 9 9.40 3.33 8.38
C ILE A 9 9.10 3.77 9.80
N ARG A 10 8.19 4.74 9.95
CA ARG A 10 7.68 5.19 11.24
C ARG A 10 6.59 4.19 11.68
N THR A 11 7.03 3.04 12.20
CA THR A 11 6.20 1.87 12.41
C THR A 11 4.97 2.15 13.27
N SER A 12 5.15 2.78 14.43
CA SER A 12 4.04 3.02 15.36
C SER A 12 2.96 3.89 14.73
N GLU A 13 3.36 4.93 14.01
CA GLU A 13 2.42 5.86 13.37
C GLU A 13 1.68 5.17 12.21
N VAL A 14 2.41 4.39 11.41
CA VAL A 14 1.82 3.65 10.28
C VAL A 14 0.84 2.60 10.77
N VAL A 15 1.23 1.80 11.77
CA VAL A 15 0.37 0.76 12.34
C VAL A 15 -0.90 1.37 12.92
N ALA A 16 -0.78 2.50 13.64
CA ALA A 16 -1.95 3.18 14.20
C ALA A 16 -2.88 3.67 13.11
N LEU A 17 -2.36 4.19 11.99
CA LEU A 17 -3.19 4.62 10.87
C LEU A 17 -4.01 3.46 10.30
N PHE A 18 -3.37 2.33 10.02
CA PHE A 18 -4.07 1.16 9.49
C PHE A 18 -5.12 0.65 10.48
N LYS A 19 -4.79 0.57 11.77
CA LYS A 19 -5.72 0.12 12.80
C LYS A 19 -6.94 1.02 12.85
N ASP A 20 -6.75 2.33 12.89
CA ASP A 20 -7.84 3.30 13.01
C ASP A 20 -8.76 3.26 11.78
N VAL A 21 -8.17 3.21 10.59
CA VAL A 21 -8.94 3.20 9.35
C VAL A 21 -9.76 1.92 9.22
N PHE A 22 -9.16 0.77 9.47
CA PHE A 22 -9.85 -0.51 9.34
C PHE A 22 -10.85 -0.74 10.47
N SER A 23 -10.57 -0.25 11.68
CA SER A 23 -11.54 -0.31 12.77
C SER A 23 -12.79 0.51 12.44
N ALA A 24 -12.62 1.67 11.82
CA ALA A 24 -13.74 2.53 11.45
C ALA A 24 -14.61 1.90 10.35
N SER A 25 -13.99 1.20 9.39
CA SER A 25 -14.73 0.65 8.25
C SER A 25 -15.20 -0.78 8.45
N GLU A 26 -14.44 -1.61 9.18
CA GLU A 26 -14.69 -3.06 9.28
C GLU A 26 -14.88 -3.56 10.71
N GLY A 27 -14.69 -2.70 11.71
CA GLY A 27 -14.80 -3.05 13.13
C GLY A 27 -13.45 -3.30 13.78
N ASP A 28 -13.45 -3.27 15.12
CA ASP A 28 -12.22 -3.33 15.92
C ASP A 28 -11.42 -4.63 15.73
N ALA A 29 -12.10 -5.74 15.50
CA ALA A 29 -11.44 -7.02 15.27
C ALA A 29 -10.59 -6.96 13.98
N GLU A 30 -11.14 -6.42 12.91
CA GLU A 30 -10.42 -6.26 11.65
C GLU A 30 -9.31 -5.23 11.78
N GLY A 31 -9.54 -4.16 12.54
CA GLY A 31 -8.50 -3.17 12.82
C GLY A 31 -7.31 -3.80 13.52
N GLN A 32 -7.54 -4.68 14.49
CA GLN A 32 -6.45 -5.38 15.17
C GLN A 32 -5.72 -6.36 14.24
N LEU A 33 -6.46 -7.07 13.39
CA LEU A 33 -5.86 -7.99 12.42
C LEU A 33 -4.93 -7.26 11.45
N ILE A 34 -5.35 -6.12 10.90
CA ILE A 34 -4.50 -5.37 9.98
C ILE A 34 -3.31 -4.76 10.70
N ALA A 35 -3.50 -4.31 11.95
CA ALA A 35 -2.39 -3.77 12.75
C ALA A 35 -1.31 -4.84 12.96
N ASP A 36 -1.71 -6.06 13.32
CA ASP A 36 -0.79 -7.17 13.50
C ASP A 36 -0.10 -7.54 12.19
N PHE A 37 -0.85 -7.57 11.08
CA PHE A 37 -0.31 -7.87 9.77
C PHE A 37 0.74 -6.84 9.34
N VAL A 38 0.44 -5.55 9.48
CA VAL A 38 1.36 -4.48 9.08
C VAL A 38 2.60 -4.48 9.96
N SER A 39 2.43 -4.67 11.27
CA SER A 39 3.58 -4.78 12.18
C SER A 39 4.52 -5.90 11.77
N LYS A 40 3.96 -7.06 11.45
CA LYS A 40 4.73 -8.23 11.02
C LYS A 40 5.38 -8.02 9.66
N LEU A 41 4.65 -7.41 8.72
CA LEU A 41 5.16 -7.08 7.40
C LEU A 41 6.42 -6.22 7.50
N ILE A 42 6.37 -5.17 8.32
CA ILE A 42 7.51 -4.27 8.53
C ILE A 42 8.66 -4.99 9.22
N ALA A 43 8.36 -5.81 10.23
CA ALA A 43 9.38 -6.45 11.05
C ALA A 43 10.10 -7.59 10.32
N THR A 44 9.41 -8.29 9.41
CA THR A 44 9.91 -9.54 8.82
C THR A 44 10.27 -9.44 7.34
N THR A 45 10.00 -8.30 6.68
CA THR A 45 10.31 -8.13 5.26
C THR A 45 11.63 -7.39 5.11
N ASP A 46 12.50 -7.91 4.25
CA ASP A 46 13.76 -7.23 3.92
C ASP A 46 13.44 -5.83 3.36
N PRO A 47 14.16 -4.78 3.80
CA PRO A 47 13.92 -3.42 3.29
C PRO A 47 14.01 -3.29 1.77
N LEU A 48 14.77 -4.14 1.10
CA LEU A 48 14.86 -4.13 -0.37
C LEU A 48 13.60 -4.69 -1.03
N ASP A 49 12.78 -5.42 -0.27
CA ASP A 49 11.58 -6.08 -0.77
C ASP A 49 10.30 -5.39 -0.32
N LEU A 50 10.41 -4.27 0.37
CA LEU A 50 9.27 -3.53 0.90
C LEU A 50 9.39 -2.05 0.57
N ILE A 51 8.35 -1.51 -0.06
CA ILE A 51 8.27 -0.08 -0.38
C ILE A 51 7.07 0.50 0.37
N CYS A 52 7.33 1.53 1.17
CA CYS A 52 6.30 2.23 1.93
C CYS A 52 6.17 3.65 1.38
N CYS A 53 5.00 3.97 0.82
CA CYS A 53 4.69 5.31 0.35
C CYS A 53 3.69 5.95 1.30
N VAL A 54 3.94 7.21 1.66
CA VAL A 54 3.05 7.93 2.58
C VAL A 54 2.64 9.28 2.01
N ALA A 55 1.46 9.73 2.46
CA ALA A 55 1.00 11.10 2.30
C ALA A 55 1.00 11.75 3.67
N GLU A 56 1.60 12.91 3.78
CA GLU A 56 1.70 13.66 5.02
C GLU A 56 1.00 15.01 4.90
N LYS A 57 0.35 15.40 5.98
CA LYS A 57 -0.29 16.70 6.13
C LYS A 57 0.13 17.24 7.49
N ASN A 58 0.87 18.37 7.52
CA ASN A 58 1.37 18.97 8.76
C ASN A 58 2.19 17.96 9.57
N ASP A 59 3.10 17.24 8.90
CA ASP A 59 4.00 16.23 9.49
C ASP A 59 3.28 14.99 10.05
N THR A 60 1.98 14.85 9.80
CA THR A 60 1.21 13.67 10.21
C THR A 60 0.93 12.80 9.00
N ILE A 61 1.18 11.49 9.11
CA ILE A 61 0.85 10.54 8.05
C ILE A 61 -0.67 10.38 8.01
N VAL A 62 -1.25 10.74 6.84
CA VAL A 62 -2.69 10.62 6.62
C VAL A 62 -3.03 9.57 5.56
N GLY A 63 -2.03 9.03 4.89
CA GLY A 63 -2.20 7.94 3.94
C GLY A 63 -0.93 7.11 3.87
N CYS A 64 -1.10 5.81 3.64
CA CYS A 64 0.03 4.90 3.54
C CYS A 64 -0.34 3.72 2.65
N ILE A 65 0.59 3.34 1.78
CA ILE A 65 0.47 2.12 0.99
C ILE A 65 1.78 1.36 1.06
N PHE A 66 1.67 0.04 0.93
CA PHE A 66 2.83 -0.83 0.85
C PHE A 66 2.85 -1.57 -0.49
N PHE A 67 4.07 -1.72 -1.02
CA PHE A 67 4.35 -2.66 -2.09
C PHE A 67 5.36 -3.64 -1.54
N SER A 68 5.09 -4.93 -1.68
CA SER A 68 6.04 -5.96 -1.26
C SER A 68 6.34 -6.90 -2.42
N ARG A 69 7.61 -7.34 -2.49
CA ARG A 69 8.07 -8.22 -3.57
C ARG A 69 7.50 -9.62 -3.40
N PHE A 70 7.12 -10.24 -4.52
CA PHE A 70 6.76 -11.64 -4.52
C PHE A 70 7.27 -12.31 -5.79
N THR A 71 7.33 -13.63 -5.74
CA THR A 71 7.89 -14.43 -6.83
C THR A 71 6.79 -14.82 -7.80
N VAL A 72 7.07 -14.63 -9.09
CA VAL A 72 6.20 -15.10 -10.17
C VAL A 72 7.00 -16.00 -11.09
N PRO A 73 6.33 -16.87 -11.89
CA PRO A 73 7.01 -17.62 -12.93
C PRO A 73 7.69 -16.71 -13.93
N ASN A 74 8.69 -17.21 -14.67
CA ASN A 74 9.41 -16.48 -15.71
C ASN A 74 10.42 -15.45 -15.19
N GLU A 75 10.76 -15.50 -13.92
CA GLU A 75 11.80 -14.65 -13.31
C GLU A 75 11.57 -13.15 -13.48
N GLN A 76 10.34 -12.73 -13.72
CA GLN A 76 10.00 -11.31 -13.78
C GLN A 76 10.00 -10.72 -12.37
N SER A 77 10.41 -9.45 -12.27
CA SER A 77 10.30 -8.72 -11.02
C SER A 77 8.83 -8.35 -10.78
N ALA A 78 8.33 -8.65 -9.57
CA ALA A 78 6.93 -8.42 -9.24
C ALA A 78 6.78 -7.89 -7.83
N PHE A 79 5.84 -6.95 -7.67
CA PHE A 79 5.42 -6.44 -6.37
C PHE A 79 3.91 -6.52 -6.27
N ILE A 80 3.42 -6.69 -5.05
CA ILE A 80 1.99 -6.64 -4.76
C ILE A 80 1.70 -5.38 -3.95
N LEU A 81 0.66 -4.65 -4.36
CA LEU A 81 0.17 -3.47 -3.67
C LEU A 81 -0.86 -3.92 -2.63
N SER A 82 -0.53 -3.83 -1.38
CA SER A 82 -1.40 -4.15 -0.24
C SER A 82 -0.62 -4.00 1.06
N PRO A 83 -1.21 -3.49 2.15
CA PRO A 83 -2.51 -2.83 2.21
C PRO A 83 -2.46 -1.34 1.90
N VAL A 84 -3.64 -0.72 1.80
CA VAL A 84 -3.80 0.71 1.53
C VAL A 84 -4.67 1.30 2.64
N ALA A 85 -4.27 2.43 3.21
CA ALA A 85 -5.09 3.14 4.18
C ALA A 85 -4.97 4.65 3.96
N VAL A 86 -6.12 5.33 4.03
CA VAL A 86 -6.20 6.80 4.06
C VAL A 86 -7.03 7.17 5.28
N SER A 87 -6.53 8.11 6.08
CA SER A 87 -7.23 8.59 7.27
C SER A 87 -8.68 8.93 6.94
N THR A 88 -9.60 8.55 7.83
CA THR A 88 -11.03 8.75 7.63
C THR A 88 -11.37 10.20 7.32
N ASP A 89 -10.71 11.17 7.98
CA ASP A 89 -10.94 12.59 7.78
C ASP A 89 -10.46 13.10 6.41
N GLU A 90 -9.61 12.34 5.75
CA GLU A 90 -9.01 12.73 4.46
C GLU A 90 -9.53 11.91 3.29
N GLN A 91 -10.49 11.01 3.51
CA GLN A 91 -11.05 10.19 2.44
C GLN A 91 -11.92 11.02 1.51
N GLY A 92 -12.09 10.53 0.27
CA GLY A 92 -12.89 11.21 -0.73
C GLY A 92 -12.18 12.33 -1.48
N GLN A 93 -10.88 12.50 -1.26
CA GLN A 93 -10.09 13.56 -1.91
C GLN A 93 -9.08 13.03 -2.93
N GLY A 94 -9.12 11.72 -3.21
CA GLY A 94 -8.23 11.10 -4.18
C GLY A 94 -6.81 10.82 -3.68
N ILE A 95 -6.57 10.92 -2.37
CA ILE A 95 -5.23 10.72 -1.79
C ILE A 95 -4.73 9.30 -2.04
N GLY A 96 -5.60 8.30 -1.84
CA GLY A 96 -5.22 6.90 -2.06
C GLY A 96 -4.77 6.64 -3.49
N GLN A 97 -5.51 7.18 -4.47
CA GLN A 97 -5.15 7.03 -5.87
C GLN A 97 -3.87 7.77 -6.23
N GLN A 98 -3.66 8.97 -5.67
CA GLN A 98 -2.42 9.71 -5.87
C GLN A 98 -1.22 8.96 -5.28
N LEU A 99 -1.38 8.34 -4.10
CA LEU A 99 -0.35 7.51 -3.50
C LEU A 99 0.00 6.31 -4.39
N ILE A 100 -1.02 5.64 -4.92
CA ILE A 100 -0.82 4.49 -5.80
C ILE A 100 -0.05 4.93 -7.06
N GLN A 101 -0.45 6.02 -7.68
CA GLN A 101 0.24 6.55 -8.85
C GLN A 101 1.68 6.93 -8.54
N TYR A 102 1.90 7.53 -7.36
CA TYR A 102 3.25 7.89 -6.90
C TYR A 102 4.13 6.64 -6.77
N GLY A 103 3.61 5.59 -6.13
CA GLY A 103 4.33 4.33 -5.97
C GLY A 103 4.57 3.60 -7.28
N LEU A 104 3.57 3.59 -8.17
CA LEU A 104 3.72 2.96 -9.48
C LEU A 104 4.77 3.67 -10.33
N ALA A 105 4.84 4.99 -10.26
CA ALA A 105 5.86 5.76 -10.96
C ALA A 105 7.27 5.38 -10.46
N HIS A 106 7.41 5.20 -9.14
CA HIS A 106 8.67 4.76 -8.56
C HIS A 106 9.07 3.36 -9.05
N LEU A 107 8.11 2.41 -9.01
CA LEU A 107 8.37 1.04 -9.46
C LEU A 107 8.76 1.00 -10.95
N LYS A 108 8.10 1.82 -11.76
CA LYS A 108 8.45 1.94 -13.17
C LYS A 108 9.86 2.48 -13.34
N ALA A 109 10.26 3.48 -12.55
CA ALA A 109 11.58 4.08 -12.60
C ALA A 109 12.68 3.09 -12.24
N ILE A 110 12.41 2.11 -11.39
CA ILE A 110 13.37 1.05 -11.01
C ILE A 110 13.16 -0.24 -11.82
N HIS A 111 12.37 -0.17 -12.92
CA HIS A 111 12.22 -1.24 -13.89
C HIS A 111 11.55 -2.50 -13.36
N ILE A 112 10.53 -2.35 -12.50
CA ILE A 112 9.71 -3.47 -12.05
C ILE A 112 8.75 -3.87 -13.18
N ASP A 113 8.70 -5.16 -13.49
CA ASP A 113 7.92 -5.68 -14.61
C ASP A 113 6.42 -5.74 -14.34
N LEU A 114 6.03 -6.17 -13.14
CA LEU A 114 4.64 -6.47 -12.81
C LEU A 114 4.28 -5.91 -11.44
N VAL A 115 3.08 -5.34 -11.33
CA VAL A 115 2.48 -4.95 -10.07
C VAL A 115 1.08 -5.52 -10.01
N PHE A 116 0.80 -6.28 -8.96
CA PHE A 116 -0.52 -6.87 -8.72
C PHE A 116 -1.20 -6.20 -7.55
N THR A 117 -2.52 -6.23 -7.54
CA THR A 117 -3.32 -5.85 -6.39
C THR A 117 -4.61 -6.65 -6.42
N TYR A 118 -5.31 -6.66 -5.29
CA TYR A 118 -6.66 -7.24 -5.21
C TYR A 118 -7.53 -6.26 -4.43
N GLY A 119 -8.84 -6.32 -4.68
CA GLY A 119 -9.81 -5.41 -4.11
C GLY A 119 -10.79 -4.96 -5.17
N ASP A 120 -11.39 -3.79 -4.99
CA ASP A 120 -12.40 -3.28 -5.90
C ASP A 120 -11.79 -2.89 -7.25
N PRO A 121 -12.14 -3.57 -8.35
CA PRO A 121 -11.59 -3.23 -9.67
C PRO A 121 -11.93 -1.80 -10.10
N ASN A 122 -13.08 -1.29 -9.69
CA ASN A 122 -13.48 0.07 -10.06
C ASN A 122 -12.56 1.11 -9.43
N TYR A 123 -12.05 0.84 -8.24
CA TYR A 123 -11.10 1.73 -7.58
C TYR A 123 -9.74 1.66 -8.25
N TYR A 124 -9.21 0.46 -8.44
CA TYR A 124 -7.84 0.28 -8.93
C TYR A 124 -7.70 0.54 -10.43
N SER A 125 -8.75 0.31 -11.23
CA SER A 125 -8.69 0.57 -12.67
C SER A 125 -8.39 2.04 -12.98
N LYS A 126 -8.75 2.95 -12.09
CA LYS A 126 -8.46 4.39 -12.27
C LYS A 126 -6.96 4.70 -12.21
N THR A 127 -6.15 3.78 -11.69
CA THR A 127 -4.70 3.94 -11.60
C THR A 127 -3.94 3.02 -12.57
N GLY A 128 -4.65 2.43 -13.53
CA GLY A 128 -4.04 1.63 -14.58
C GLY A 128 -4.09 0.13 -14.38
N PHE A 129 -4.65 -0.35 -13.28
CA PHE A 129 -4.83 -1.78 -13.06
C PHE A 129 -5.98 -2.32 -13.90
N TYR A 130 -5.88 -3.57 -14.29
CA TYR A 130 -6.96 -4.29 -14.95
C TYR A 130 -7.07 -5.69 -14.38
N GLN A 131 -8.26 -6.27 -14.47
CA GLN A 131 -8.50 -7.63 -13.99
C GLN A 131 -7.75 -8.65 -14.84
N ILE A 132 -7.20 -9.67 -14.16
CA ILE A 132 -6.57 -10.80 -14.83
C ILE A 132 -7.31 -12.07 -14.46
N ASN A 133 -7.18 -13.07 -15.34
CA ASN A 133 -7.68 -14.40 -15.07
C ASN A 133 -6.79 -15.05 -14.00
N GLU A 134 -7.38 -15.79 -13.07
CA GLU A 134 -6.65 -16.52 -12.03
C GLU A 134 -5.60 -17.47 -12.60
N ASP A 135 -5.81 -17.98 -13.80
CA ASP A 135 -4.90 -18.91 -14.47
C ASP A 135 -3.58 -18.24 -14.90
N ILE A 136 -3.52 -16.92 -14.89
CA ILE A 136 -2.33 -16.18 -15.33
C ILE A 136 -1.31 -16.04 -14.19
N VAL A 137 -1.75 -16.11 -12.95
CA VAL A 137 -0.92 -15.84 -11.77
C VAL A 137 -0.42 -17.12 -11.13
#